data_ab63473b2b943ad77fd43cac888fcccd
#
_entry.id   ab63473b2b943ad77fd43cac888fcccd
#
_cell.length_a   1.000
_cell.length_b   1.000
_cell.length_c   1.000
_cell.angle_alpha   90.00
_cell.angle_beta   90.00
_cell.angle_gamma   90.00
#
_symmetry.space_group_name_H-M   'P 1'
#
loop_
_entity.id
_entity.type
_entity.pdbx_description
1 polymer ?
#
loop_
_entity_poly.entity_id
_entity_poly.type
_entity_poly.pdbx_seq_one_letter_code
_entity_poly.pdbx_strand_id
1 'polypeptide(L)'
;MRQKLRPDVRFFVWGGIVIGLMVLLILLIIFVPQPVYVNAPTMAASISPTRTNQNLTTPQVKDIKWDCGNNFMLLWNEKVHLERYLIQSVLSNSELSHMTIEKIQANNQAIGDSVNCMFSTTEGYSLVSYMNQWANMVIAYIGAVQKNDKASQIRVVTEMTSLEIQMVEIYGSLTNWNNSQGIDLFGTYRQHTIAEIQSIYKNEYATSYIQLDGAKNTANQLSTMIAFQH
;
A
#
# COMPACT_ATOMS: atom_id res chain seq x y z
N MET A 1 36.70 44.66 -24.24
CA MET A 1 37.51 43.57 -24.83
C MET A 1 37.04 42.25 -24.26
N ARG A 2 36.33 41.39 -25.01
CA ARG A 2 35.96 40.03 -24.58
C ARG A 2 37.05 39.06 -25.00
N GLN A 3 37.85 38.55 -24.08
CA GLN A 3 38.80 37.47 -24.37
C GLN A 3 38.02 36.22 -24.80
N LYS A 4 38.14 35.83 -26.07
CA LYS A 4 37.70 34.55 -26.60
C LYS A 4 38.65 33.48 -26.02
N LEU A 5 38.18 32.71 -25.00
CA LEU A 5 38.87 31.53 -24.56
C LEU A 5 39.02 30.55 -25.73
N ARG A 6 40.25 30.03 -25.92
CA ARG A 6 40.57 29.06 -26.99
C ARG A 6 39.72 27.79 -26.80
N PRO A 7 39.24 27.16 -27.86
CA PRO A 7 38.35 26.00 -27.79
C PRO A 7 38.94 24.82 -26.98
N ASP A 8 40.24 24.66 -26.97
CA ASP A 8 40.97 23.58 -26.31
C ASP A 8 40.82 23.61 -24.77
N VAL A 9 40.73 24.78 -24.16
CA VAL A 9 40.59 24.93 -22.71
C VAL A 9 39.17 24.53 -22.25
N ARG A 10 38.17 24.71 -23.10
CA ARG A 10 36.78 24.30 -22.76
C ARG A 10 36.63 22.76 -22.69
N PHE A 11 37.32 22.04 -23.57
CA PHE A 11 37.29 20.58 -23.59
C PHE A 11 37.90 19.97 -22.32
N PHE A 12 39.00 20.53 -21.84
CA PHE A 12 39.66 20.06 -20.60
C PHE A 12 38.84 20.36 -19.33
N VAL A 13 38.17 21.51 -19.27
CA VAL A 13 37.32 21.88 -18.13
C VAL A 13 36.08 20.98 -18.05
N TRP A 14 35.40 20.70 -19.17
CA TRP A 14 34.22 19.81 -19.20
C TRP A 14 34.61 18.35 -18.96
N GLY A 15 35.72 17.87 -19.47
CA GLY A 15 36.23 16.52 -19.20
C GLY A 15 36.53 16.31 -17.71
N GLY A 16 37.15 17.29 -17.05
CA GLY A 16 37.44 17.25 -15.62
C GLY A 16 36.18 17.21 -14.74
N ILE A 17 35.14 17.95 -15.11
CA ILE A 17 33.85 17.95 -14.36
C ILE A 17 33.14 16.61 -14.50
N VAL A 18 33.11 16.01 -15.68
CA VAL A 18 32.46 14.70 -15.89
C VAL A 18 33.20 13.59 -15.14
N ILE A 19 34.52 13.57 -15.15
CA ILE A 19 35.31 12.59 -14.40
C ILE A 19 35.13 12.79 -12.90
N GLY A 20 35.11 14.01 -12.39
CA GLY A 20 34.87 14.33 -11.00
C GLY A 20 33.50 13.85 -10.50
N LEU A 21 32.43 14.03 -11.31
CA LEU A 21 31.10 13.55 -11.02
C LEU A 21 31.01 12.02 -11.02
N MET A 22 31.69 11.34 -11.95
CA MET A 22 31.75 9.86 -11.97
C MET A 22 32.45 9.31 -10.74
N VAL A 23 33.57 9.90 -10.31
CA VAL A 23 34.28 9.48 -9.10
C VAL A 23 33.43 9.71 -7.85
N LEU A 24 32.72 10.83 -7.76
CA LEU A 24 31.80 11.11 -6.66
C LEU A 24 30.66 10.09 -6.58
N LEU A 25 30.12 9.70 -7.72
CA LEU A 25 29.03 8.71 -7.82
C LEU A 25 29.52 7.32 -7.40
N ILE A 26 30.74 6.92 -7.77
CA ILE A 26 31.35 5.64 -7.34
C ILE A 26 31.60 5.67 -5.84
N LEU A 27 32.08 6.77 -5.28
CA LEU A 27 32.31 6.90 -3.84
C LEU A 27 30.99 6.83 -3.05
N LEU A 28 29.90 7.44 -3.57
CA LEU A 28 28.58 7.33 -2.97
C LEU A 28 28.07 5.89 -2.93
N ILE A 29 28.30 5.10 -3.98
CA ILE A 29 27.91 3.69 -4.03
C ILE A 29 28.71 2.84 -3.03
N ILE A 30 29.99 3.14 -2.83
CA ILE A 30 30.85 2.39 -1.90
C ILE A 30 30.56 2.72 -0.43
N PHE A 31 30.17 3.97 -0.13
CA PHE A 31 29.92 4.44 1.23
C PHE A 31 28.44 4.37 1.68
N VAL A 32 27.50 3.98 0.80
CA VAL A 32 26.14 3.67 1.24
C VAL A 32 26.18 2.38 2.06
N PRO A 33 25.84 2.42 3.37
CA PRO A 33 25.80 1.20 4.18
C PRO A 33 24.82 0.23 3.53
N GLN A 34 25.36 -0.92 3.09
CA GLN A 34 24.53 -1.99 2.54
C GLN A 34 23.57 -2.47 3.65
N PRO A 35 22.28 -2.68 3.34
CA PRO A 35 21.36 -3.24 4.31
C PRO A 35 21.91 -4.58 4.77
N VAL A 36 22.23 -4.67 6.07
CA VAL A 36 22.62 -5.93 6.69
C VAL A 36 21.38 -6.82 6.70
N TYR A 37 21.32 -7.77 5.75
CA TYR A 37 20.35 -8.84 5.83
C TYR A 37 20.72 -9.71 7.04
N VAL A 38 20.04 -9.47 8.15
CA VAL A 38 20.08 -10.37 9.29
C VAL A 38 19.40 -11.65 8.82
N ASN A 39 20.21 -12.67 8.50
CA ASN A 39 19.69 -14.00 8.26
C ASN A 39 18.93 -14.42 9.51
N ALA A 40 17.64 -14.60 9.40
CA ALA A 40 16.83 -15.16 10.46
C ALA A 40 17.47 -16.50 10.87
N PRO A 41 17.71 -16.74 12.18
CA PRO A 41 18.28 -17.99 12.63
C PRO A 41 17.35 -19.13 12.22
N THR A 42 17.83 -20.03 11.38
CA THR A 42 17.17 -21.31 11.09
C THR A 42 17.21 -22.11 12.38
N MET A 43 16.19 -21.95 13.24
CA MET A 43 15.99 -22.82 14.37
C MET A 43 15.53 -24.19 13.86
N ALA A 44 16.48 -25.06 13.54
CA ALA A 44 16.25 -26.48 13.51
C ALA A 44 16.13 -26.93 14.99
N ALA A 45 14.96 -26.75 15.57
CA ALA A 45 14.65 -27.32 16.87
C ALA A 45 14.39 -28.83 16.67
N SER A 46 15.40 -29.62 16.99
CA SER A 46 15.23 -31.03 17.30
C SER A 46 14.35 -31.16 18.54
N ILE A 47 13.05 -31.32 18.36
CA ILE A 47 12.11 -31.55 19.45
C ILE A 47 12.05 -33.07 19.68
N SER A 48 12.80 -33.54 20.68
CA SER A 48 12.50 -34.83 21.33
C SER A 48 11.12 -34.72 22.00
N PRO A 49 10.19 -35.67 21.80
CA PRO A 49 8.89 -35.61 22.42
C PRO A 49 9.00 -36.03 23.89
N THR A 50 9.27 -35.10 24.78
CA THR A 50 8.97 -35.28 26.20
C THR A 50 7.46 -35.07 26.37
N ARG A 51 6.73 -36.17 26.50
CA ARG A 51 5.31 -36.17 26.85
C ARG A 51 5.14 -35.60 28.26
N THR A 52 5.03 -34.30 28.37
CA THR A 52 4.46 -33.65 29.54
C THR A 52 2.96 -33.48 29.27
N ASN A 53 2.11 -34.10 30.07
CA ASN A 53 0.66 -33.86 30.08
C ASN A 53 0.43 -32.38 30.48
N GLN A 54 0.59 -31.46 29.54
CA GLN A 54 0.04 -30.14 29.67
C GLN A 54 -1.44 -30.25 29.29
N ASN A 55 -2.31 -29.89 30.22
CA ASN A 55 -3.69 -29.56 29.93
C ASN A 55 -3.67 -28.52 28.83
N LEU A 56 -3.84 -28.93 27.58
CA LEU A 56 -4.09 -28.05 26.45
C LEU A 56 -5.45 -27.39 26.75
N THR A 57 -5.41 -26.26 27.43
CA THR A 57 -6.55 -25.35 27.48
C THR A 57 -6.82 -24.97 26.04
N THR A 58 -7.96 -25.41 25.51
CA THR A 58 -8.46 -25.02 24.21
C THR A 58 -8.38 -23.48 24.12
N PRO A 59 -7.71 -22.89 23.11
CA PRO A 59 -7.65 -21.44 23.01
C PRO A 59 -9.07 -20.88 23.06
N GLN A 60 -9.27 -19.88 23.94
CA GLN A 60 -10.60 -19.30 24.13
C GLN A 60 -10.99 -18.64 22.80
N VAL A 61 -12.23 -18.82 22.36
CA VAL A 61 -12.78 -18.21 21.12
C VAL A 61 -12.50 -16.71 21.08
N LYS A 62 -12.46 -16.06 22.24
CA LYS A 62 -12.12 -14.65 22.39
C LYS A 62 -10.68 -14.32 21.94
N ASP A 63 -9.71 -15.21 22.20
CA ASP A 63 -8.30 -14.99 21.85
C ASP A 63 -8.11 -15.10 20.33
N ILE A 64 -8.81 -16.05 19.70
CA ILE A 64 -8.77 -16.21 18.23
C ILE A 64 -9.32 -14.96 17.53
N LYS A 65 -10.46 -14.44 17.99
CA LYS A 65 -11.05 -13.22 17.41
C LYS A 65 -10.16 -12.00 17.56
N TRP A 66 -9.49 -11.89 18.71
CA TRP A 66 -8.53 -10.81 18.96
C TRP A 66 -7.33 -10.89 18.01
N ASP A 67 -6.79 -12.08 17.76
CA ASP A 67 -5.69 -12.28 16.82
C ASP A 67 -6.11 -11.94 15.39
N CYS A 68 -7.32 -12.30 14.98
CA CYS A 68 -7.87 -11.93 13.67
C CYS A 68 -8.02 -10.41 13.52
N GLY A 69 -8.44 -9.69 14.58
CA GLY A 69 -8.56 -8.24 14.58
C GLY A 69 -7.21 -7.54 14.45
N ASN A 70 -6.21 -8.01 15.20
CA ASN A 70 -4.84 -7.48 15.08
C ASN A 70 -4.25 -7.73 13.69
N ASN A 71 -4.45 -8.93 13.12
CA ASN A 71 -4.01 -9.26 11.78
C ASN A 71 -4.70 -8.38 10.74
N PHE A 72 -6.00 -8.15 10.87
CA PHE A 72 -6.78 -7.27 10.00
C PHE A 72 -6.20 -5.84 9.94
N MET A 73 -5.83 -5.26 11.10
CA MET A 73 -5.21 -3.92 11.14
C MET A 73 -3.86 -3.89 10.44
N LEU A 74 -3.01 -4.91 10.62
CA LEU A 74 -1.73 -5.01 9.94
C LEU A 74 -1.89 -5.11 8.42
N LEU A 75 -2.84 -5.90 7.95
CA LEU A 75 -3.13 -6.08 6.54
C LEU A 75 -3.66 -4.79 5.88
N TRP A 76 -4.47 -3.98 6.58
CA TRP A 76 -4.89 -2.68 6.08
C TRP A 76 -3.72 -1.71 5.93
N ASN A 77 -2.76 -1.72 6.87
CA ASN A 77 -1.54 -0.93 6.74
C ASN A 77 -0.69 -1.40 5.54
N GLU A 78 -0.53 -2.70 5.35
CA GLU A 78 0.17 -3.26 4.20
C GLU A 78 -0.51 -2.87 2.88
N LYS A 79 -1.85 -2.90 2.83
CA LYS A 79 -2.63 -2.50 1.67
C LYS A 79 -2.27 -1.10 1.17
N VAL A 80 -2.15 -0.11 2.06
CA VAL A 80 -1.77 1.26 1.68
C VAL A 80 -0.39 1.30 1.00
N HIS A 81 0.57 0.54 1.51
CA HIS A 81 1.89 0.45 0.89
C HIS A 81 1.86 -0.25 -0.46
N LEU A 82 1.10 -1.32 -0.59
CA LEU A 82 0.93 -2.04 -1.86
C LEU A 82 0.25 -1.16 -2.92
N GLU A 83 -0.76 -0.37 -2.54
CA GLU A 83 -1.40 0.59 -3.45
C GLU A 83 -0.42 1.68 -3.91
N ARG A 84 0.44 2.20 -3.03
CA ARG A 84 1.51 3.11 -3.45
C ARG A 84 2.47 2.46 -4.45
N TYR A 85 2.91 1.22 -4.21
CA TYR A 85 3.76 0.50 -5.17
C TYR A 85 3.05 0.28 -6.50
N LEU A 86 1.74 -0.01 -6.49
CA LEU A 86 0.93 -0.11 -7.70
C LEU A 86 0.93 1.21 -8.46
N ILE A 87 0.63 2.33 -7.79
CA ILE A 87 0.60 3.66 -8.39
C ILE A 87 1.95 3.97 -9.07
N GLN A 88 3.06 3.77 -8.36
CA GLN A 88 4.40 4.03 -8.87
C GLN A 88 4.75 3.13 -10.05
N SER A 89 4.45 1.83 -9.98
CA SER A 89 4.77 0.87 -11.04
C SER A 89 3.96 1.11 -12.31
N VAL A 90 2.67 1.46 -12.18
CA VAL A 90 1.80 1.75 -13.32
C VAL A 90 2.19 3.07 -13.98
N LEU A 91 2.46 4.13 -13.19
CA LEU A 91 2.89 5.44 -13.73
C LEU A 91 4.25 5.36 -14.45
N SER A 92 5.15 4.48 -14.00
CA SER A 92 6.46 4.25 -14.63
C SER A 92 6.44 3.21 -15.74
N ASN A 93 5.27 2.65 -16.11
CA ASN A 93 5.14 1.53 -17.05
C ASN A 93 6.07 0.34 -16.71
N SER A 94 6.25 0.06 -15.42
CA SER A 94 7.11 -1.02 -14.95
C SER A 94 6.43 -2.38 -15.10
N GLU A 95 7.19 -3.40 -15.52
CA GLU A 95 6.74 -4.80 -15.53
C GLU A 95 6.36 -5.31 -14.13
N LEU A 96 6.83 -4.62 -13.06
CA LEU A 96 6.50 -4.96 -11.68
C LEU A 96 5.02 -4.71 -11.33
N SER A 97 4.26 -4.00 -12.17
CA SER A 97 2.83 -3.74 -11.93
C SER A 97 2.03 -5.03 -11.78
N HIS A 98 2.30 -6.05 -12.59
CA HIS A 98 1.62 -7.35 -12.51
C HIS A 98 1.87 -8.05 -11.15
N MET A 99 3.14 -8.14 -10.74
CA MET A 99 3.51 -8.71 -9.43
C MET A 99 2.89 -7.95 -8.26
N THR A 100 2.75 -6.62 -8.39
CA THR A 100 2.12 -5.80 -7.35
C THR A 100 0.63 -6.07 -7.27
N ILE A 101 -0.06 -6.27 -8.40
CA ILE A 101 -1.48 -6.65 -8.45
C ILE A 101 -1.69 -8.00 -7.75
N GLU A 102 -0.86 -9.00 -8.02
CA GLU A 102 -0.94 -10.31 -7.34
C GLU A 102 -0.79 -10.19 -5.82
N LYS A 103 0.15 -9.37 -5.36
CA LYS A 103 0.31 -9.09 -3.92
C LYS A 103 -0.90 -8.38 -3.31
N ILE A 104 -1.49 -7.41 -4.02
CA ILE A 104 -2.72 -6.74 -3.57
C ILE A 104 -3.86 -7.75 -3.47
N GLN A 105 -4.03 -8.64 -4.44
CA GLN A 105 -5.06 -9.67 -4.40
C GLN A 105 -4.88 -10.63 -3.23
N ALA A 106 -3.65 -11.06 -2.97
CA ALA A 106 -3.33 -11.90 -1.81
C ALA A 106 -3.60 -11.18 -0.47
N ASN A 107 -3.22 -9.91 -0.36
CA ASN A 107 -3.50 -9.09 0.81
C ASN A 107 -5.02 -8.87 1.01
N ASN A 108 -5.76 -8.58 -0.07
CA ASN A 108 -7.22 -8.44 -0.01
C ASN A 108 -7.89 -9.75 0.43
N GLN A 109 -7.39 -10.92 -0.04
CA GLN A 109 -7.87 -12.23 0.42
C GLN A 109 -7.65 -12.40 1.93
N ALA A 110 -6.44 -12.08 2.41
CA ALA A 110 -6.12 -12.18 3.84
C ALA A 110 -6.97 -11.22 4.70
N ILE A 111 -7.31 -10.03 4.20
CA ILE A 111 -8.26 -9.09 4.84
C ILE A 111 -9.64 -9.75 4.95
N GLY A 112 -10.15 -10.34 3.86
CA GLY A 112 -11.45 -11.04 3.85
C GLY A 112 -11.48 -12.22 4.81
N ASP A 113 -10.42 -13.02 4.85
CA ASP A 113 -10.29 -14.14 5.77
C ASP A 113 -10.28 -13.68 7.23
N SER A 114 -9.62 -12.56 7.54
CA SER A 114 -9.63 -11.94 8.86
C SER A 114 -11.04 -11.48 9.27
N VAL A 115 -11.81 -10.89 8.36
CA VAL A 115 -13.22 -10.53 8.58
C VAL A 115 -14.06 -11.77 8.87
N ASN A 116 -13.93 -12.81 8.05
CA ASN A 116 -14.66 -14.07 8.25
C ASN A 116 -14.34 -14.69 9.61
N CYS A 117 -13.08 -14.59 10.05
CA CYS A 117 -12.64 -15.06 11.36
C CYS A 117 -13.23 -14.23 12.50
N MET A 118 -13.12 -12.88 12.45
CA MET A 118 -13.61 -11.98 13.50
C MET A 118 -15.11 -12.13 13.74
N PHE A 119 -15.89 -12.19 12.66
CA PHE A 119 -17.35 -12.13 12.72
C PHE A 119 -18.03 -13.49 12.53
N SER A 120 -17.26 -14.56 12.32
CA SER A 120 -17.80 -15.91 12.04
C SER A 120 -18.80 -15.90 10.87
N THR A 121 -18.42 -15.24 9.77
CA THR A 121 -19.25 -14.97 8.58
C THR A 121 -18.55 -15.41 7.30
N THR A 122 -19.21 -15.28 6.17
CA THR A 122 -18.64 -15.44 4.81
C THR A 122 -18.61 -14.12 4.03
N GLU A 123 -19.06 -13.03 4.63
CA GLU A 123 -19.12 -11.70 3.98
C GLU A 123 -17.75 -11.15 3.57
N GLY A 124 -16.67 -11.62 4.21
CA GLY A 124 -15.30 -11.30 3.81
C GLY A 124 -14.99 -11.63 2.36
N TYR A 125 -15.62 -12.65 1.76
CA TYR A 125 -15.41 -12.97 0.33
C TYR A 125 -16.01 -11.90 -0.60
N SER A 126 -17.14 -11.31 -0.23
CA SER A 126 -17.72 -10.18 -0.95
C SER A 126 -16.80 -8.96 -0.88
N LEU A 127 -16.23 -8.69 0.31
CA LEU A 127 -15.24 -7.62 0.49
C LEU A 127 -13.99 -7.81 -0.39
N VAL A 128 -13.47 -9.03 -0.51
CA VAL A 128 -12.34 -9.34 -1.41
C VAL A 128 -12.66 -8.94 -2.85
N SER A 129 -13.87 -9.25 -3.32
CA SER A 129 -14.31 -8.87 -4.67
C SER A 129 -14.28 -7.34 -4.85
N TYR A 130 -14.85 -6.59 -3.91
CA TYR A 130 -14.91 -5.13 -4.00
C TYR A 130 -13.52 -4.48 -3.88
N MET A 131 -12.67 -4.98 -2.99
CA MET A 131 -11.29 -4.50 -2.87
C MET A 131 -10.44 -4.78 -4.12
N ASN A 132 -10.65 -5.90 -4.79
CA ASN A 132 -10.00 -6.20 -6.07
C ASN A 132 -10.50 -5.28 -7.19
N GLN A 133 -11.80 -4.99 -7.23
CA GLN A 133 -12.36 -4.00 -8.14
C GLN A 133 -11.81 -2.60 -7.86
N TRP A 134 -11.66 -2.22 -6.58
CA TRP A 134 -11.01 -0.97 -6.20
C TRP A 134 -9.59 -0.84 -6.79
N ALA A 135 -8.75 -1.86 -6.68
CA ALA A 135 -7.41 -1.85 -7.25
C ALA A 135 -7.44 -1.64 -8.79
N ASN A 136 -8.42 -2.25 -9.48
CA ASN A 136 -8.62 -2.03 -10.91
C ASN A 136 -9.05 -0.59 -11.22
N MET A 137 -9.88 0.03 -10.35
CA MET A 137 -10.26 1.43 -10.51
C MET A 137 -9.08 2.38 -10.30
N VAL A 138 -8.16 2.07 -9.37
CA VAL A 138 -6.89 2.81 -9.20
C VAL A 138 -6.10 2.82 -10.52
N ILE A 139 -5.93 1.66 -11.15
CA ILE A 139 -5.24 1.53 -12.46
C ILE A 139 -5.96 2.33 -13.54
N ALA A 140 -7.30 2.21 -13.62
CA ALA A 140 -8.10 2.93 -14.59
C ALA A 140 -7.99 4.46 -14.41
N TYR A 141 -7.97 4.94 -13.15
CA TYR A 141 -7.78 6.35 -12.85
C TYR A 141 -6.40 6.86 -13.30
N ILE A 142 -5.33 6.09 -13.04
CA ILE A 142 -3.97 6.41 -13.51
C ILE A 142 -3.97 6.55 -15.03
N GLY A 143 -4.56 5.60 -15.76
CA GLY A 143 -4.67 5.66 -17.22
C GLY A 143 -5.42 6.90 -17.73
N ALA A 144 -6.49 7.31 -17.04
CA ALA A 144 -7.23 8.52 -17.35
C ALA A 144 -6.42 9.80 -17.07
N VAL A 145 -5.61 9.82 -16.00
CA VAL A 145 -4.68 10.93 -15.69
C VAL A 145 -3.61 11.05 -16.75
N GLN A 146 -2.95 9.95 -17.14
CA GLN A 146 -1.93 9.94 -18.19
C GLN A 146 -2.44 10.44 -19.53
N LYS A 147 -3.70 10.16 -19.87
CA LYS A 147 -4.37 10.62 -21.09
C LYS A 147 -4.99 12.01 -20.98
N ASN A 148 -4.92 12.64 -19.79
CA ASN A 148 -5.65 13.88 -19.47
C ASN A 148 -7.17 13.81 -19.76
N ASP A 149 -7.76 12.61 -19.63
CA ASP A 149 -9.19 12.36 -19.88
C ASP A 149 -10.01 12.64 -18.62
N LYS A 150 -10.52 13.87 -18.52
CA LYS A 150 -11.32 14.33 -17.38
C LYS A 150 -12.65 13.58 -17.24
N ALA A 151 -13.28 13.20 -18.34
CA ALA A 151 -14.54 12.46 -18.31
C ALA A 151 -14.35 11.07 -17.70
N SER A 152 -13.31 10.36 -18.13
CA SER A 152 -12.94 9.07 -17.53
C SER A 152 -12.51 9.20 -16.07
N GLN A 153 -11.78 10.25 -15.68
CA GLN A 153 -11.44 10.49 -14.27
C GLN A 153 -12.70 10.60 -13.40
N ILE A 154 -13.69 11.40 -13.82
CA ILE A 154 -14.96 11.57 -13.08
C ILE A 154 -15.71 10.25 -12.99
N ARG A 155 -15.84 9.51 -14.11
CA ARG A 155 -16.52 8.21 -14.12
C ARG A 155 -15.89 7.23 -13.14
N VAL A 156 -14.57 7.07 -13.18
CA VAL A 156 -13.86 6.15 -12.28
C VAL A 156 -14.07 6.54 -10.81
N VAL A 157 -14.03 7.83 -10.47
CA VAL A 157 -14.30 8.30 -9.09
C VAL A 157 -15.73 7.94 -8.66
N THR A 158 -16.70 8.03 -9.55
CA THR A 158 -18.09 7.62 -9.27
C THR A 158 -18.18 6.11 -9.01
N GLU A 159 -17.50 5.29 -9.82
CA GLU A 159 -17.45 3.85 -9.64
C GLU A 159 -16.75 3.47 -8.31
N MET A 160 -15.64 4.13 -7.97
CA MET A 160 -14.97 3.96 -6.65
C MET A 160 -15.94 4.26 -5.51
N THR A 161 -16.70 5.37 -5.58
CA THR A 161 -17.69 5.72 -4.56
C THR A 161 -18.77 4.65 -4.41
N SER A 162 -19.22 4.03 -5.50
CA SER A 162 -20.17 2.93 -5.43
C SER A 162 -19.59 1.70 -4.72
N LEU A 163 -18.32 1.35 -4.97
CA LEU A 163 -17.64 0.26 -4.27
C LEU A 163 -17.48 0.55 -2.77
N GLU A 164 -17.17 1.79 -2.40
CA GLU A 164 -17.08 2.22 -1.00
C GLU A 164 -18.39 2.01 -0.24
N ILE A 165 -19.52 2.43 -0.83
CA ILE A 165 -20.83 2.24 -0.26
C ILE A 165 -21.10 0.75 -0.01
N GLN A 166 -20.80 -0.12 -0.98
CA GLN A 166 -20.97 -1.56 -0.85
C GLN A 166 -20.09 -2.17 0.27
N MET A 167 -18.83 -1.72 0.39
CA MET A 167 -17.96 -2.15 1.49
C MET A 167 -18.47 -1.66 2.85
N VAL A 168 -18.95 -0.42 2.93
CA VAL A 168 -19.53 0.15 4.16
C VAL A 168 -20.80 -0.61 4.57
N GLU A 169 -21.67 -0.99 3.64
CA GLU A 169 -22.85 -1.78 3.92
C GLU A 169 -22.51 -3.14 4.53
N ILE A 170 -21.47 -3.82 4.01
CA ILE A 170 -21.02 -5.09 4.60
C ILE A 170 -20.48 -4.86 6.03
N TYR A 171 -19.57 -3.90 6.22
CA TYR A 171 -19.03 -3.63 7.56
C TYR A 171 -20.12 -3.18 8.53
N GLY A 172 -21.07 -2.36 8.07
CA GLY A 172 -22.22 -1.92 8.88
C GLY A 172 -23.13 -3.08 9.28
N SER A 173 -23.28 -4.11 8.45
CA SER A 173 -24.05 -5.31 8.81
C SER A 173 -23.36 -6.22 9.82
N LEU A 174 -22.02 -6.17 9.89
CA LEU A 174 -21.19 -6.99 10.78
C LEU A 174 -20.88 -6.31 12.11
N THR A 175 -20.96 -4.98 12.15
CA THR A 175 -20.62 -4.15 13.31
C THR A 175 -21.79 -3.22 13.63
N ASN A 176 -21.76 -2.56 14.78
CA ASN A 176 -22.70 -1.48 15.09
C ASN A 176 -22.24 -0.13 14.49
N TRP A 177 -21.51 -0.17 13.39
CA TRP A 177 -20.91 1.00 12.78
C TRP A 177 -21.93 1.94 12.16
N ASN A 178 -21.72 3.24 12.37
CA ASN A 178 -22.51 4.25 11.68
C ASN A 178 -22.06 4.33 10.21
N ASN A 179 -22.93 3.92 9.28
CA ASN A 179 -22.62 3.91 7.84
C ASN A 179 -22.18 5.28 7.32
N SER A 180 -22.70 6.41 7.85
CA SER A 180 -22.24 7.74 7.40
C SER A 180 -20.78 7.98 7.74
N GLN A 181 -20.33 7.58 8.93
CA GLN A 181 -18.92 7.67 9.31
C GLN A 181 -18.03 6.78 8.44
N GLY A 182 -18.52 5.59 8.08
CA GLY A 182 -17.84 4.70 7.15
C GLY A 182 -17.67 5.31 5.77
N ILE A 183 -18.73 5.88 5.22
CA ILE A 183 -18.69 6.56 3.92
C ILE A 183 -17.69 7.72 3.95
N ASP A 184 -17.66 8.52 5.02
CA ASP A 184 -16.73 9.64 5.18
C ASP A 184 -15.27 9.17 5.23
N LEU A 185 -14.98 8.09 5.95
CA LEU A 185 -13.62 7.53 6.06
C LEU A 185 -13.16 6.93 4.72
N PHE A 186 -13.97 6.11 4.05
CA PHE A 186 -13.62 5.56 2.74
C PHE A 186 -13.47 6.67 1.70
N GLY A 187 -14.36 7.68 1.72
CA GLY A 187 -14.26 8.86 0.86
C GLY A 187 -12.96 9.65 1.10
N THR A 188 -12.53 9.79 2.36
CA THR A 188 -11.26 10.41 2.72
C THR A 188 -10.07 9.57 2.22
N TYR A 189 -10.12 8.24 2.39
CA TYR A 189 -9.12 7.32 1.85
C TYR A 189 -8.96 7.47 0.34
N ARG A 190 -10.09 7.46 -0.40
CA ARG A 190 -10.10 7.70 -1.86
C ARG A 190 -9.47 9.04 -2.23
N GLN A 191 -9.84 10.12 -1.53
CA GLN A 191 -9.28 11.45 -1.80
C GLN A 191 -7.76 11.46 -1.67
N HIS A 192 -7.20 10.83 -0.64
CA HIS A 192 -5.75 10.69 -0.48
C HIS A 192 -5.12 9.86 -1.60
N THR A 193 -5.72 8.73 -1.98
CA THR A 193 -5.24 7.89 -3.08
C THR A 193 -5.21 8.67 -4.42
N ILE A 194 -6.29 9.38 -4.74
CA ILE A 194 -6.39 10.21 -5.96
C ILE A 194 -5.34 11.34 -5.94
N ALA A 195 -5.21 12.04 -4.82
CA ALA A 195 -4.25 13.13 -4.68
C ALA A 195 -2.80 12.63 -4.76
N GLU A 196 -2.52 11.44 -4.24
CA GLU A 196 -1.22 10.78 -4.37
C GLU A 196 -0.88 10.48 -5.83
N ILE A 197 -1.82 9.88 -6.59
CA ILE A 197 -1.65 9.61 -8.03
C ILE A 197 -1.32 10.91 -8.77
N GLN A 198 -2.08 11.97 -8.53
CA GLN A 198 -1.88 13.26 -9.18
C GLN A 198 -0.53 13.88 -8.82
N SER A 199 -0.12 13.80 -7.56
CA SER A 199 1.15 14.33 -7.08
C SER A 199 2.34 13.58 -7.68
N ILE A 200 2.31 12.25 -7.72
CA ILE A 200 3.37 11.44 -8.35
C ILE A 200 3.44 11.74 -9.85
N TYR A 201 2.30 11.81 -10.53
CA TYR A 201 2.23 12.13 -11.96
C TYR A 201 2.85 13.50 -12.29
N LYS A 202 2.70 14.48 -11.40
CA LYS A 202 3.30 15.82 -11.52
C LYS A 202 4.74 15.92 -11.00
N ASN A 203 5.33 14.85 -10.50
CA ASN A 203 6.62 14.80 -9.80
C ASN A 203 6.66 15.63 -8.51
N GLU A 204 5.53 15.83 -7.85
CA GLU A 204 5.38 16.52 -6.57
C GLU A 204 5.55 15.52 -5.40
N TYR A 205 6.74 14.94 -5.28
CA TYR A 205 6.99 13.83 -4.35
C TYR A 205 6.75 14.18 -2.88
N ALA A 206 7.10 15.40 -2.44
CA ALA A 206 6.83 15.83 -1.07
C ALA A 206 5.32 15.82 -0.76
N THR A 207 4.49 16.32 -1.68
CA THR A 207 3.03 16.28 -1.56
C THR A 207 2.52 14.84 -1.57
N SER A 208 3.09 13.95 -2.40
CA SER A 208 2.67 12.54 -2.44
C SER A 208 2.92 11.81 -1.12
N TYR A 209 3.98 12.13 -0.38
CA TYR A 209 4.22 11.58 0.96
C TYR A 209 3.19 12.05 1.98
N ILE A 210 2.75 13.32 1.93
CA ILE A 210 1.66 13.83 2.77
C ILE A 210 0.36 13.06 2.50
N GLN A 211 0.06 12.77 1.24
CA GLN A 211 -1.13 12.00 0.87
C GLN A 211 -1.04 10.53 1.35
N LEU A 212 0.13 9.91 1.22
CA LEU A 212 0.37 8.57 1.76
C LEU A 212 0.14 8.51 3.27
N ASP A 213 0.64 9.49 4.02
CA ASP A 213 0.45 9.53 5.47
C ASP A 213 -1.03 9.76 5.84
N GLY A 214 -1.75 10.58 5.06
CA GLY A 214 -3.19 10.73 5.17
C GLY A 214 -3.94 9.41 4.92
N ALA A 215 -3.59 8.68 3.87
CA ALA A 215 -4.17 7.37 3.56
C ALA A 215 -3.90 6.35 4.68
N LYS A 216 -2.67 6.30 5.24
CA LYS A 216 -2.32 5.44 6.38
C LYS A 216 -3.15 5.76 7.62
N ASN A 217 -3.28 7.04 7.96
CA ASN A 217 -4.05 7.47 9.12
C ASN A 217 -5.53 7.08 8.96
N THR A 218 -6.08 7.24 7.76
CA THR A 218 -7.47 6.85 7.47
C THR A 218 -7.65 5.33 7.51
N ALA A 219 -6.71 4.56 6.94
CA ALA A 219 -6.72 3.10 6.99
C ALA A 219 -6.63 2.57 8.43
N ASN A 220 -5.82 3.21 9.28
CA ASN A 220 -5.74 2.89 10.71
C ASN A 220 -7.08 3.14 11.41
N GLN A 221 -7.75 4.27 11.14
CA GLN A 221 -9.07 4.55 11.72
C GLN A 221 -10.11 3.53 11.27
N LEU A 222 -10.18 3.23 9.96
CA LEU A 222 -11.07 2.22 9.39
C LEU A 222 -10.86 0.86 10.06
N SER A 223 -9.62 0.38 10.07
CA SER A 223 -9.29 -0.94 10.58
C SER A 223 -9.52 -1.06 12.09
N THR A 224 -9.18 -0.03 12.86
CA THR A 224 -9.43 0.01 14.31
C THR A 224 -10.92 -0.01 14.63
N MET A 225 -11.72 0.79 13.91
CA MET A 225 -13.17 0.82 14.09
C MET A 225 -13.82 -0.53 13.82
N ILE A 226 -13.36 -1.25 12.79
CA ILE A 226 -13.90 -2.56 12.43
C ILE A 226 -13.42 -3.63 13.42
N ALA A 227 -12.12 -3.64 13.75
CA ALA A 227 -11.51 -4.69 14.58
C ALA A 227 -12.00 -4.74 16.03
N PHE A 228 -12.47 -3.62 16.59
CA PHE A 228 -12.83 -3.54 18.03
C PHE A 228 -14.32 -3.34 18.31
N GLN A 229 -15.19 -3.53 17.31
CA GLN A 229 -16.64 -3.40 17.48
C GLN A 229 -17.41 -4.75 17.56
N HIS A 230 -16.73 -5.83 17.98
CA HIS A 230 -17.35 -7.17 18.17
C HIS A 230 -17.51 -7.56 19.63
#